data_1bebcc5d81f40edf5a18e05a2967f8f2
#
_entry.id   1bebcc5d81f40edf5a18e05a2967f8f2
#
_cell.length_a   1.000
_cell.length_b   1.000
_cell.length_c   1.000
_cell.angle_alpha   90.00
_cell.angle_beta   90.00
_cell.angle_gamma   90.00
#
_symmetry.space_group_name_H-M   'P 1'
#
loop_
_entity.id
_entity.type
_entity.pdbx_description
1 polymer ?
#
loop_
_entity_poly.entity_id
_entity_poly.type
_entity_poly.pdbx_seq_one_letter_code
_entity_poly.pdbx_strand_id
1 'polypeptide(L)'
;EDETRMDDIDENQQNISLQFKPRADRPWQQLRYDIGIRRRDGRYQPYGRIRHSKTFLTKSPWVPQVSNSFYYFTKSKFEYRGEASFDRILGPHLFFRPTSVLRWYQKNPDQCDGGWCFDQYFSLYEKLRRSKSEVIAYDAEIYLRDKPQFTLHDAVFKARYRRMTSKEWLFWEIEPAIHFPDEYDHEPTFRLTFRIEGIFGHNDRVDINQDFIPVEPPWEAENP
;
A
#
# COMPACT_ATOMS: atom_id res chain seq x y z
N GLU A 1 8.23 0.83 6.19
CA GLU A 1 7.22 1.90 6.32
C GLU A 1 6.16 1.90 5.21
N ASP A 2 6.33 1.13 4.14
CA ASP A 2 5.35 0.98 3.06
C ASP A 2 4.21 -0.04 3.35
N GLU A 3 4.20 -0.67 4.50
CA GLU A 3 3.23 -1.74 4.81
C GLU A 3 1.83 -1.24 5.16
N THR A 4 1.70 0.00 5.55
CA THR A 4 0.42 0.58 6.00
C THR A 4 -0.49 1.01 4.85
N ARG A 5 0.00 0.96 3.60
CA ARG A 5 -0.72 1.56 2.47
C ARG A 5 -1.71 0.64 1.78
N MET A 6 -1.56 -0.67 1.94
CA MET A 6 -2.35 -1.66 1.19
C MET A 6 -2.92 -2.79 2.02
N ASP A 7 -2.58 -2.88 3.29
CA ASP A 7 -3.43 -3.65 4.18
C ASP A 7 -4.65 -2.77 4.42
N ASP A 8 -5.82 -3.20 3.93
CA ASP A 8 -7.08 -2.72 4.46
C ASP A 8 -6.90 -2.67 5.96
N ILE A 9 -6.82 -1.46 6.50
CA ILE A 9 -6.78 -1.24 7.93
C ILE A 9 -8.19 -1.60 8.38
N ASP A 10 -8.41 -2.89 8.54
CA ASP A 10 -9.48 -3.39 9.35
C ASP A 10 -9.24 -2.75 10.72
N GLU A 11 -10.07 -1.81 11.12
CA GLU A 11 -9.88 -0.95 12.29
C GLU A 11 -9.60 -1.73 13.59
N ASN A 12 -9.69 -3.06 13.54
CA ASN A 12 -9.49 -4.01 14.64
C ASN A 12 -8.23 -4.89 14.51
N GLN A 13 -7.32 -4.64 13.58
CA GLN A 13 -6.12 -5.46 13.46
C GLN A 13 -5.00 -4.94 14.37
N GLN A 14 -4.71 -5.69 15.44
CA GLN A 14 -3.55 -5.48 16.29
C GLN A 14 -2.47 -6.50 15.93
N ASN A 15 -1.25 -6.02 15.71
CA ASN A 15 -0.11 -6.85 15.33
C ASN A 15 1.10 -6.51 16.21
N ILE A 16 1.74 -7.53 16.79
CA ILE A 16 3.02 -7.42 17.47
C ILE A 16 3.96 -8.44 16.83
N SER A 17 5.07 -7.99 16.28
CA SER A 17 6.03 -8.87 15.63
C SER A 17 7.48 -8.50 15.90
N LEU A 18 8.34 -9.51 15.86
CA LEU A 18 9.79 -9.38 15.79
C LEU A 18 10.21 -9.54 14.33
N GLN A 19 10.95 -8.57 13.83
CA GLN A 19 11.41 -8.53 12.45
C GLN A 19 12.92 -8.74 12.38
N PHE A 20 13.35 -9.61 11.48
CA PHE A 20 14.76 -9.86 11.18
C PHE A 20 15.04 -9.58 9.70
N LYS A 21 16.01 -8.69 9.42
CA LYS A 21 16.49 -8.32 8.08
C LYS A 21 17.96 -8.73 7.93
N PRO A 22 18.26 -9.86 7.27
CA PRO A 22 19.65 -10.39 7.20
C PRO A 22 20.60 -9.55 6.35
N ARG A 23 20.09 -8.70 5.46
CA ARG A 23 20.90 -7.84 4.57
C ARG A 23 20.29 -6.43 4.49
N ALA A 24 20.54 -5.64 5.50
CA ALA A 24 20.12 -4.23 5.52
C ALA A 24 20.95 -3.31 4.60
N ASP A 25 22.10 -3.82 4.10
CA ASP A 25 23.06 -3.10 3.24
C ASP A 25 22.61 -2.98 1.77
N ARG A 26 21.56 -3.67 1.37
CA ARG A 26 21.04 -3.66 0.00
C ARG A 26 19.62 -3.12 -0.07
N PRO A 27 19.41 -1.81 -0.15
CA PRO A 27 18.07 -1.21 -0.15
C PRO A 27 17.21 -1.67 -1.35
N TRP A 28 17.83 -1.97 -2.51
CA TRP A 28 17.13 -2.45 -3.71
C TRP A 28 16.69 -3.92 -3.66
N GLN A 29 17.18 -4.72 -2.70
CA GLN A 29 16.79 -6.11 -2.52
C GLN A 29 16.76 -6.44 -1.03
N GLN A 30 15.60 -6.71 -0.50
CA GLN A 30 15.40 -7.00 0.91
C GLN A 30 14.77 -8.37 1.09
N LEU A 31 15.29 -9.11 2.05
CA LEU A 31 14.69 -10.32 2.57
C LEU A 31 14.37 -10.08 4.04
N ARG A 32 13.14 -10.39 4.44
CA ARG A 32 12.59 -10.09 5.75
C ARG A 32 11.92 -11.32 6.32
N TYR A 33 12.17 -11.60 7.59
CA TYR A 33 11.50 -12.65 8.35
C TYR A 33 10.79 -12.00 9.53
N ASP A 34 9.53 -12.34 9.72
CA ASP A 34 8.74 -11.85 10.85
C ASP A 34 8.11 -13.02 11.57
N ILE A 35 8.11 -12.96 12.90
CA ILE A 35 7.38 -13.86 13.78
C ILE A 35 6.59 -12.99 14.74
N GLY A 36 5.29 -13.24 14.84
CA GLY A 36 4.45 -12.39 15.67
C GLY A 36 3.10 -12.98 16.00
N ILE A 37 2.28 -12.16 16.62
CA ILE A 37 0.90 -12.45 16.95
C ILE A 37 0.04 -11.35 16.33
N ARG A 38 -0.94 -11.74 15.56
CA ARG A 38 -1.91 -10.84 14.93
C ARG A 38 -3.31 -11.11 15.44
N ARG A 39 -4.04 -10.07 15.79
CA ARG A 39 -5.47 -10.16 16.08
C ARG A 39 -6.23 -10.09 14.76
N ARG A 40 -7.08 -11.11 14.51
CA ARG A 40 -7.95 -11.20 13.35
C ARG A 40 -9.27 -11.79 13.79
N ASP A 41 -10.39 -11.26 13.37
CA ASP A 41 -11.74 -11.69 13.73
C ASP A 41 -11.92 -11.85 15.25
N GLY A 42 -11.42 -10.87 16.00
CA GLY A 42 -11.47 -10.87 17.46
C GLY A 42 -10.54 -11.89 18.16
N ARG A 43 -9.72 -12.66 17.40
CA ARG A 43 -8.88 -13.73 17.95
C ARG A 43 -7.40 -13.50 17.64
N TYR A 44 -6.54 -13.77 18.63
CA TYR A 44 -5.10 -13.73 18.44
C TYR A 44 -4.60 -14.98 17.71
N GLN A 45 -3.79 -14.81 16.67
CA GLN A 45 -3.18 -15.88 15.89
C GLN A 45 -1.67 -15.66 15.79
N PRO A 46 -0.85 -16.60 16.28
CA PRO A 46 0.57 -16.62 15.95
C PRO A 46 0.77 -16.79 14.44
N TYR A 47 1.76 -16.08 13.91
CA TYR A 47 2.11 -16.19 12.49
C TYR A 47 3.62 -16.07 12.27
N GLY A 48 4.06 -16.62 11.14
CA GLY A 48 5.37 -16.38 10.55
C GLY A 48 5.21 -15.80 9.15
N ARG A 49 6.09 -14.88 8.76
CA ARG A 49 6.13 -14.29 7.42
C ARG A 49 7.55 -14.33 6.88
N ILE A 50 7.66 -14.63 5.59
CA ILE A 50 8.86 -14.41 4.79
C ILE A 50 8.47 -13.42 3.70
N ARG A 51 9.17 -12.28 3.60
CA ARG A 51 8.97 -11.30 2.54
C ARG A 51 10.27 -11.09 1.79
N HIS A 52 10.21 -11.19 0.47
CA HIS A 52 11.27 -10.79 -0.44
C HIS A 52 10.78 -9.62 -1.28
N SER A 53 11.54 -8.54 -1.33
CA SER A 53 11.26 -7.38 -2.18
C SER A 53 12.50 -7.02 -3.01
N LYS A 54 12.26 -6.58 -4.26
CA LYS A 54 13.30 -6.15 -5.16
C LYS A 54 12.85 -4.96 -6.00
N THR A 55 13.66 -3.92 -6.00
CA THR A 55 13.54 -2.78 -6.90
C THR A 55 14.51 -2.97 -8.05
N PHE A 56 14.04 -2.84 -9.27
CA PHE A 56 14.86 -2.98 -10.48
C PHE A 56 15.29 -1.59 -10.94
N LEU A 57 16.59 -1.32 -10.80
CA LEU A 57 17.21 -0.11 -11.30
C LEU A 57 17.38 -0.26 -12.82
N THR A 58 16.56 0.41 -13.60
CA THR A 58 16.56 0.35 -15.06
C THR A 58 16.94 1.70 -15.65
N LYS A 59 17.44 1.73 -16.88
CA LYS A 59 17.62 2.97 -17.66
C LYS A 59 16.29 3.52 -18.21
N SER A 60 15.20 2.83 -17.96
CA SER A 60 13.85 3.24 -18.34
C SER A 60 13.35 4.32 -17.36
N PRO A 61 12.46 5.23 -17.80
CA PRO A 61 11.78 6.15 -16.88
C PRO A 61 10.83 5.46 -15.89
N TRP A 62 10.68 4.13 -15.99
CA TRP A 62 9.93 3.30 -15.09
C TRP A 62 10.84 2.60 -14.09
N VAL A 63 10.48 2.62 -12.83
CA VAL A 63 11.15 1.88 -11.75
C VAL A 63 10.26 0.74 -11.28
N PRO A 64 10.46 -0.48 -11.79
CA PRO A 64 9.71 -1.65 -11.35
C PRO A 64 10.12 -2.07 -9.94
N GLN A 65 9.13 -2.38 -9.11
CA GLN A 65 9.31 -3.00 -7.80
C GLN A 65 8.45 -4.26 -7.71
N VAL A 66 9.00 -5.33 -7.16
CA VAL A 66 8.28 -6.57 -6.94
C VAL A 66 8.48 -7.03 -5.51
N SER A 67 7.41 -7.39 -4.83
CA SER A 67 7.48 -8.03 -3.53
C SER A 67 6.65 -9.30 -3.49
N ASN A 68 7.14 -10.29 -2.74
CA ASN A 68 6.46 -11.56 -2.49
C ASN A 68 6.48 -11.82 -0.99
N SER A 69 5.33 -12.09 -0.42
CA SER A 69 5.16 -12.40 0.98
C SER A 69 4.45 -13.74 1.15
N PHE A 70 5.02 -14.61 1.95
CA PHE A 70 4.43 -15.89 2.33
C PHE A 70 4.16 -15.85 3.82
N TYR A 71 2.92 -16.11 4.21
CA TYR A 71 2.50 -16.16 5.59
C TYR A 71 2.08 -17.58 5.96
N TYR A 72 2.35 -17.93 7.20
CA TYR A 72 1.77 -19.09 7.82
C TYR A 72 1.12 -18.68 9.14
N PHE A 73 -0.17 -18.88 9.26
CA PHE A 73 -0.96 -18.65 10.45
C PHE A 73 -1.38 -20.00 11.05
N THR A 74 -1.46 -20.08 12.35
CA THR A 74 -1.87 -21.33 13.03
C THR A 74 -3.28 -21.76 12.68
N LYS A 75 -4.20 -20.81 12.37
CA LYS A 75 -5.60 -21.08 12.05
C LYS A 75 -5.90 -20.96 10.56
N SER A 76 -5.62 -19.82 9.92
CA SER A 76 -5.89 -19.58 8.49
C SER A 76 -4.91 -20.27 7.54
N LYS A 77 -3.85 -20.89 8.09
CA LYS A 77 -2.84 -21.67 7.37
C LYS A 77 -1.98 -20.79 6.46
N PHE A 78 -1.83 -21.17 5.19
CA PHE A 78 -0.97 -20.46 4.25
C PHE A 78 -1.70 -19.31 3.57
N GLU A 79 -1.01 -18.20 3.46
CA GLU A 79 -1.43 -17.05 2.68
C GLU A 79 -0.24 -16.58 1.83
N TYR A 80 -0.51 -16.16 0.61
CA TYR A 80 0.47 -15.57 -0.31
C TYR A 80 0.01 -14.20 -0.74
N ARG A 81 0.96 -13.26 -0.85
CA ARG A 81 0.76 -11.95 -1.45
C ARG A 81 1.93 -11.63 -2.36
N GLY A 82 1.65 -11.50 -3.64
CA GLY A 82 2.56 -10.96 -4.65
C GLY A 82 2.14 -9.54 -5.02
N GLU A 83 3.10 -8.63 -5.16
CA GLU A 83 2.84 -7.24 -5.51
C GLU A 83 3.87 -6.80 -6.54
N ALA A 84 3.42 -6.12 -7.58
CA ALA A 84 4.25 -5.51 -8.60
C ALA A 84 3.81 -4.06 -8.82
N SER A 85 4.68 -3.10 -8.58
CA SER A 85 4.45 -1.70 -8.85
C SER A 85 5.45 -1.15 -9.86
N PHE A 86 5.04 -0.11 -10.57
CA PHE A 86 5.84 0.55 -11.60
C PHE A 86 5.78 2.06 -11.37
N ASP A 87 6.85 2.60 -10.82
CA ASP A 87 6.95 4.01 -10.50
C ASP A 87 7.40 4.82 -11.70
N ARG A 88 6.76 5.97 -11.95
CA ARG A 88 7.15 6.89 -13.00
C ARG A 88 6.91 8.34 -12.60
N ILE A 89 7.96 9.15 -12.71
CA ILE A 89 7.87 10.60 -12.62
C ILE A 89 7.40 11.12 -14.00
N LEU A 90 6.23 11.75 -14.03
CA LEU A 90 5.65 12.33 -15.24
C LEU A 90 6.04 13.81 -15.41
N GLY A 91 6.56 14.44 -14.35
CA GLY A 91 6.99 15.83 -14.34
C GLY A 91 7.40 16.28 -12.94
N PRO A 92 7.82 17.52 -12.75
CA PRO A 92 8.38 18.00 -11.48
C PRO A 92 7.40 17.98 -10.30
N HIS A 93 6.12 17.76 -10.57
CA HIS A 93 5.06 17.76 -9.55
C HIS A 93 4.10 16.58 -9.70
N LEU A 94 4.36 15.66 -10.64
CA LEU A 94 3.43 14.61 -10.98
C LEU A 94 4.12 13.25 -10.97
N PHE A 95 3.58 12.32 -10.21
CA PHE A 95 4.07 10.97 -10.05
C PHE A 95 2.95 9.96 -10.26
N PHE A 96 3.22 8.90 -11.00
CA PHE A 96 2.26 7.85 -11.33
C PHE A 96 2.77 6.48 -10.90
N ARG A 97 1.90 5.70 -10.23
CA ARG A 97 2.20 4.36 -9.74
C ARG A 97 1.03 3.40 -10.03
N PRO A 98 1.07 2.62 -11.09
CA PRO A 98 0.24 1.43 -11.20
C PRO A 98 0.81 0.32 -10.31
N THR A 99 -0.08 -0.37 -9.57
CA THR A 99 0.28 -1.48 -8.68
C THR A 99 -0.69 -2.63 -8.87
N SER A 100 -0.17 -3.82 -9.10
CA SER A 100 -0.94 -5.07 -9.19
C SER A 100 -0.65 -5.91 -7.96
N VAL A 101 -1.68 -6.41 -7.30
CA VAL A 101 -1.58 -7.26 -6.11
C VAL A 101 -2.31 -8.57 -6.37
N LEU A 102 -1.60 -9.68 -6.22
CA LEU A 102 -2.17 -11.03 -6.27
C LEU A 102 -2.14 -11.61 -4.87
N ARG A 103 -3.27 -12.05 -4.37
CA ARG A 103 -3.40 -12.68 -3.05
C ARG A 103 -3.99 -14.07 -3.19
N TRP A 104 -3.56 -14.98 -2.32
CA TRP A 104 -4.13 -16.30 -2.21
C TRP A 104 -4.24 -16.70 -0.74
N TYR A 105 -5.39 -17.27 -0.40
CA TYR A 105 -5.71 -17.70 0.95
C TYR A 105 -6.13 -19.17 0.94
N GLN A 106 -5.53 -19.97 1.80
CA GLN A 106 -5.90 -21.37 1.93
C GLN A 106 -7.21 -21.55 2.71
N LYS A 107 -7.37 -20.80 3.79
CA LYS A 107 -8.56 -20.85 4.66
C LYS A 107 -8.85 -19.47 5.21
N ASN A 108 -9.52 -18.67 4.45
CA ASN A 108 -10.02 -17.38 4.92
C ASN A 108 -11.29 -17.02 4.19
N PRO A 109 -12.48 -17.38 4.74
CA PRO A 109 -13.76 -17.10 4.11
C PRO A 109 -14.03 -15.60 3.97
N ASP A 110 -13.50 -14.78 4.87
CA ASP A 110 -13.74 -13.33 4.86
C ASP A 110 -12.94 -12.58 3.79
N GLN A 111 -11.90 -13.23 3.26
CA GLN A 111 -11.11 -12.67 2.18
C GLN A 111 -10.99 -13.67 1.03
N CYS A 112 -11.50 -13.32 -0.14
CA CYS A 112 -11.42 -14.12 -1.35
C CYS A 112 -12.00 -15.54 -1.25
N ASP A 113 -12.90 -15.81 -0.30
CA ASP A 113 -13.54 -17.12 -0.08
C ASP A 113 -12.58 -18.32 -0.09
N GLY A 114 -11.33 -18.09 0.40
CA GLY A 114 -10.28 -19.10 0.37
C GLY A 114 -9.76 -19.41 -1.04
N GLY A 115 -9.63 -18.41 -1.91
CA GLY A 115 -9.13 -18.53 -3.28
C GLY A 115 -8.14 -17.45 -3.65
N TRP A 116 -8.14 -17.07 -4.91
CA TRP A 116 -7.34 -16.00 -5.45
C TRP A 116 -8.09 -14.67 -5.49
N CYS A 117 -7.38 -13.59 -5.18
CA CYS A 117 -7.83 -12.23 -5.42
C CYS A 117 -6.79 -11.51 -6.25
N PHE A 118 -7.24 -10.70 -7.18
CA PHE A 118 -6.38 -9.81 -7.93
C PHE A 118 -6.90 -8.39 -7.78
N ASP A 119 -6.03 -7.50 -7.32
CA ASP A 119 -6.35 -6.09 -7.15
C ASP A 119 -5.43 -5.26 -8.03
N GLN A 120 -5.99 -4.30 -8.72
CA GLN A 120 -5.26 -3.36 -9.57
C GLN A 120 -5.50 -1.94 -9.06
N TYR A 121 -4.40 -1.23 -8.80
CA TYR A 121 -4.41 0.16 -8.36
C TYR A 121 -3.73 1.02 -9.41
N PHE A 122 -4.29 2.20 -9.64
CA PHE A 122 -3.69 3.26 -10.44
C PHE A 122 -3.67 4.52 -9.58
N SER A 123 -2.49 4.93 -9.13
CA SER A 123 -2.32 6.09 -8.27
C SER A 123 -1.58 7.19 -9.00
N LEU A 124 -2.17 8.38 -9.05
CA LEU A 124 -1.57 9.59 -9.57
C LEU A 124 -1.42 10.60 -8.43
N TYR A 125 -0.20 11.00 -8.15
CA TYR A 125 0.12 11.96 -7.10
C TYR A 125 0.51 13.29 -7.72
N GLU A 126 -0.09 14.38 -7.22
CA GLU A 126 0.19 15.72 -7.63
C GLU A 126 0.62 16.57 -6.43
N LYS A 127 1.85 17.10 -6.50
CA LYS A 127 2.34 18.08 -5.53
C LYS A 127 1.91 19.46 -5.97
N LEU A 128 1.17 20.17 -5.15
CA LEU A 128 0.69 21.49 -5.49
C LEU A 128 1.84 22.50 -5.55
N ARG A 129 1.99 23.19 -6.69
CA ARG A 129 3.11 24.10 -6.97
C ARG A 129 3.25 25.25 -5.97
N ARG A 130 2.15 25.67 -5.35
CA ARG A 130 2.12 26.80 -4.41
C ARG A 130 2.47 26.43 -2.98
N SER A 131 2.52 25.15 -2.66
CA SER A 131 2.72 24.69 -1.29
C SER A 131 3.67 23.49 -1.26
N LYS A 132 4.67 23.57 -0.39
CA LYS A 132 5.54 22.40 -0.11
C LYS A 132 4.86 21.36 0.78
N SER A 133 3.68 21.68 1.29
CA SER A 133 2.99 20.93 2.33
C SER A 133 1.65 20.32 1.88
N GLU A 134 1.35 20.36 0.58
CA GLU A 134 0.06 19.91 0.04
C GLU A 134 0.27 18.93 -1.11
N VAL A 135 -0.43 17.79 -1.02
CA VAL A 135 -0.43 16.73 -2.04
C VAL A 135 -1.86 16.30 -2.32
N ILE A 136 -2.17 16.08 -3.59
CA ILE A 136 -3.40 15.41 -4.01
C ILE A 136 -3.01 14.05 -4.59
N ALA A 137 -3.73 13.00 -4.21
CA ALA A 137 -3.65 11.68 -4.83
C ALA A 137 -5.00 11.36 -5.49
N TYR A 138 -4.96 10.84 -6.70
CA TYR A 138 -6.11 10.31 -7.42
C TYR A 138 -5.89 8.82 -7.58
N ASP A 139 -6.80 8.02 -7.03
CA ASP A 139 -6.70 6.56 -7.06
C ASP A 139 -7.89 5.97 -7.80
N ALA A 140 -7.61 5.02 -8.71
CA ALA A 140 -8.58 4.13 -9.29
C ALA A 140 -8.21 2.70 -8.91
N GLU A 141 -9.13 1.96 -8.34
CA GLU A 141 -8.91 0.63 -7.77
C GLU A 141 -9.92 -0.35 -8.34
N ILE A 142 -9.46 -1.55 -8.68
CA ILE A 142 -10.29 -2.63 -9.23
C ILE A 142 -9.99 -3.89 -8.42
N TYR A 143 -11.03 -4.53 -7.89
CA TYR A 143 -10.94 -5.71 -7.06
C TYR A 143 -11.62 -6.89 -7.75
N LEU A 144 -10.85 -7.94 -8.06
CA LEU A 144 -11.32 -9.15 -8.71
C LEU A 144 -11.21 -10.33 -7.75
N ARG A 145 -12.20 -11.24 -7.79
CA ARG A 145 -12.25 -12.46 -6.97
C ARG A 145 -12.48 -13.66 -7.88
N ASP A 146 -11.89 -14.81 -7.54
CA ASP A 146 -12.02 -16.03 -8.34
C ASP A 146 -13.18 -16.93 -7.91
N LYS A 147 -13.77 -16.67 -6.76
CA LYS A 147 -14.85 -17.49 -6.21
C LYS A 147 -16.10 -16.66 -5.94
N PRO A 148 -17.30 -17.25 -6.19
CA PRO A 148 -17.55 -18.58 -6.77
C PRO A 148 -17.15 -18.70 -8.25
N GLN A 149 -16.96 -17.60 -8.94
CA GLN A 149 -16.44 -17.46 -10.30
C GLN A 149 -15.65 -16.17 -10.40
N PHE A 150 -14.77 -16.04 -11.40
CA PHE A 150 -13.98 -14.85 -11.59
C PHE A 150 -14.86 -13.64 -11.94
N THR A 151 -15.02 -12.73 -10.98
CA THR A 151 -15.90 -11.57 -11.08
C THR A 151 -15.24 -10.29 -10.58
N LEU A 152 -15.76 -9.16 -11.06
CA LEU A 152 -15.49 -7.86 -10.47
C LEU A 152 -16.23 -7.77 -9.13
N HIS A 153 -15.47 -7.60 -8.03
CA HIS A 153 -16.03 -7.49 -6.68
C HIS A 153 -16.31 -6.05 -6.30
N ASP A 154 -15.40 -5.14 -6.65
CA ASP A 154 -15.58 -3.71 -6.41
C ASP A 154 -14.71 -2.90 -7.39
N ALA A 155 -15.14 -1.69 -7.70
CA ALA A 155 -14.33 -0.67 -8.34
C ALA A 155 -14.45 0.63 -7.55
N VAL A 156 -13.34 1.28 -7.26
CA VAL A 156 -13.28 2.46 -6.40
C VAL A 156 -12.56 3.58 -7.12
N PHE A 157 -13.14 4.76 -7.09
CA PHE A 157 -12.47 6.00 -7.49
C PHE A 157 -12.43 6.94 -6.29
N LYS A 158 -11.24 7.40 -5.92
CA LYS A 158 -11.07 8.32 -4.81
C LYS A 158 -10.06 9.41 -5.12
N ALA A 159 -10.29 10.58 -4.53
CA ALA A 159 -9.34 11.68 -4.52
C ALA A 159 -8.99 11.99 -3.07
N ARG A 160 -7.71 12.08 -2.76
CA ARG A 160 -7.18 12.27 -1.43
C ARG A 160 -6.39 13.57 -1.40
N TYR A 161 -6.87 14.54 -0.63
CA TYR A 161 -6.16 15.78 -0.40
C TYR A 161 -5.56 15.76 0.99
N ARG A 162 -4.24 15.83 1.07
CA ARG A 162 -3.48 15.84 2.32
C ARG A 162 -2.70 17.13 2.46
N ARG A 163 -2.76 17.71 3.64
CA ARG A 163 -2.06 18.94 3.99
C ARG A 163 -1.43 18.86 5.37
N MET A 164 -0.18 19.31 5.45
CA MET A 164 0.50 19.57 6.71
C MET A 164 -0.07 20.83 7.36
N THR A 165 -0.26 20.81 8.65
CA THR A 165 -0.71 21.98 9.43
C THR A 165 0.47 22.94 9.67
N SER A 166 0.28 23.94 10.52
CA SER A 166 1.39 24.78 11.05
C SER A 166 2.39 23.97 11.88
N LYS A 167 2.04 22.78 12.28
CA LYS A 167 2.91 21.82 12.98
C LYS A 167 3.42 20.79 11.97
N GLU A 168 4.72 20.67 11.76
CA GLU A 168 5.34 19.77 10.76
C GLU A 168 5.06 18.29 11.02
N TRP A 169 4.66 17.93 12.22
CA TRP A 169 4.31 16.56 12.60
C TRP A 169 2.82 16.24 12.51
N LEU A 170 1.94 17.22 12.16
CA LEU A 170 0.50 17.06 12.15
C LEU A 170 -0.07 17.30 10.75
N PHE A 171 -0.78 16.31 10.23
CA PHE A 171 -1.42 16.33 8.92
C PHE A 171 -2.92 16.14 9.07
N TRP A 172 -3.67 16.72 8.15
CA TRP A 172 -5.06 16.37 7.92
C TRP A 172 -5.27 15.95 6.49
N GLU A 173 -6.24 15.09 6.29
CA GLU A 173 -6.56 14.49 5.01
C GLU A 173 -8.08 14.43 4.83
N ILE A 174 -8.55 14.69 3.63
CA ILE A 174 -9.93 14.48 3.20
C ILE A 174 -9.93 13.60 1.97
N GLU A 175 -10.78 12.58 1.98
CA GLU A 175 -10.85 11.56 0.93
C GLU A 175 -12.31 11.29 0.56
N PRO A 176 -12.89 11.99 -0.43
CA PRO A 176 -14.09 11.55 -1.12
C PRO A 176 -13.80 10.32 -1.97
N ALA A 177 -14.72 9.35 -1.95
CA ALA A 177 -14.65 8.13 -2.72
C ALA A 177 -16.02 7.73 -3.28
N ILE A 178 -16.01 7.10 -4.45
CA ILE A 178 -17.17 6.46 -5.06
C ILE A 178 -16.81 4.98 -5.22
N HIS A 179 -17.65 4.09 -4.70
CA HIS A 179 -17.53 2.64 -4.77
C HIS A 179 -18.61 2.06 -5.63
N PHE A 180 -18.32 0.96 -6.32
CA PHE A 180 -19.24 0.18 -7.15
C PHE A 180 -19.19 -1.30 -6.71
N PRO A 181 -19.65 -1.63 -5.49
CA PRO A 181 -19.54 -2.97 -4.93
C PRO A 181 -20.53 -3.95 -5.57
N ASP A 182 -20.10 -5.19 -5.77
CA ASP A 182 -20.92 -6.29 -6.27
C ASP A 182 -22.13 -6.57 -5.35
N GLU A 183 -21.97 -6.36 -4.04
CA GLU A 183 -23.03 -6.52 -3.04
C GLU A 183 -24.27 -5.66 -3.33
N TYR A 184 -24.11 -4.54 -4.04
CA TYR A 184 -25.18 -3.63 -4.42
C TYR A 184 -25.37 -3.55 -5.95
N ASP A 185 -25.16 -4.66 -6.66
CA ASP A 185 -25.28 -4.73 -8.13
C ASP A 185 -24.46 -3.64 -8.85
N HIS A 186 -23.32 -3.25 -8.29
CA HIS A 186 -22.48 -2.15 -8.73
C HIS A 186 -23.16 -0.76 -8.73
N GLU A 187 -24.21 -0.58 -7.93
CA GLU A 187 -24.76 0.76 -7.71
C GLU A 187 -23.73 1.65 -6.96
N PRO A 188 -23.58 2.92 -7.41
CA PRO A 188 -22.57 3.79 -6.83
C PRO A 188 -22.90 4.15 -5.37
N THR A 189 -21.96 3.91 -4.50
CA THR A 189 -22.02 4.35 -3.10
C THR A 189 -20.97 5.41 -2.83
N PHE A 190 -21.31 6.45 -2.07
CA PHE A 190 -20.41 7.57 -1.76
C PHE A 190 -19.89 7.47 -0.34
N ARG A 191 -18.58 7.68 -0.18
CA ARG A 191 -17.92 7.76 1.12
C ARG A 191 -17.09 9.03 1.21
N LEU A 192 -17.12 9.69 2.35
CA LEU A 192 -16.23 10.79 2.69
C LEU A 192 -15.47 10.44 3.96
N THR A 193 -14.16 10.36 3.87
CA THR A 193 -13.30 10.09 5.02
C THR A 193 -12.53 11.37 5.36
N PHE A 194 -12.50 11.68 6.66
CA PHE A 194 -11.62 12.71 7.22
C PHE A 194 -10.65 12.05 8.18
N ARG A 195 -9.35 12.32 8.01
CA ARG A 195 -8.28 11.75 8.84
C ARG A 195 -7.39 12.85 9.38
N ILE A 196 -6.97 12.68 10.64
CA ILE A 196 -5.91 13.48 11.26
C ILE A 196 -4.80 12.51 11.64
N GLU A 197 -3.58 12.81 11.23
CA GLU A 197 -2.41 11.97 11.47
C GLU A 197 -1.30 12.76 12.12
N GLY A 198 -0.76 12.25 13.23
CA GLY A 198 0.41 12.77 13.91
C GLY A 198 1.61 11.85 13.70
N ILE A 199 2.69 12.37 13.12
CA ILE A 199 3.94 11.62 12.91
C ILE A 199 4.94 12.08 13.98
N PHE A 200 5.27 11.17 14.89
CA PHE A 200 6.21 11.42 15.98
C PHE A 200 7.47 10.60 15.75
N GLY A 201 8.62 11.24 15.63
CA GLY A 201 9.90 10.55 15.43
C GLY A 201 11.07 11.48 15.64
N HIS A 202 12.26 10.90 15.76
CA HIS A 202 13.50 11.61 16.08
C HIS A 202 14.18 12.23 14.85
N ASN A 203 13.56 12.19 13.69
CA ASN A 203 14.12 12.80 12.47
C ASN A 203 13.56 14.21 12.32
N ASP A 204 14.48 15.16 12.33
CA ASP A 204 14.22 16.61 12.28
C ASP A 204 13.54 17.10 10.98
N ARG A 205 13.19 16.23 10.07
CA ARG A 205 12.47 16.57 8.82
C ARG A 205 11.50 15.48 8.43
N VAL A 206 10.23 15.72 8.67
CA VAL A 206 9.15 14.94 8.03
C VAL A 206 9.04 15.45 6.59
N ASP A 207 9.58 14.69 5.64
CA ASP A 207 9.39 14.99 4.23
C ASP A 207 8.11 14.31 3.74
N ILE A 208 7.07 15.11 3.49
CA ILE A 208 5.79 14.64 2.92
C ILE A 208 6.02 13.82 1.65
N ASN A 209 7.11 14.11 0.92
CA ASN A 209 7.42 13.41 -0.32
C ASN A 209 7.82 11.95 -0.08
N GLN A 210 8.35 11.59 1.10
CA GLN A 210 8.75 10.21 1.38
C GLN A 210 7.56 9.25 1.44
N ASP A 211 6.38 9.74 1.82
CA ASP A 211 5.17 8.91 1.90
C ASP A 211 4.45 8.75 0.55
N PHE A 212 4.65 9.70 -0.38
CA PHE A 212 3.88 9.79 -1.61
C PHE A 212 4.72 9.77 -2.89
N ILE A 213 5.95 10.26 -2.84
CA ILE A 213 6.83 10.35 -4.01
C ILE A 213 8.10 9.57 -3.68
N PRO A 214 8.52 8.60 -4.49
CA PRO A 214 9.79 7.94 -4.29
C PRO A 214 10.91 8.98 -4.24
N VAL A 215 11.87 8.76 -3.38
CA VAL A 215 13.14 9.47 -3.40
C VAL A 215 13.70 9.41 -4.82
N GLU A 216 14.25 10.51 -5.31
CA GLU A 216 14.93 10.58 -6.61
C GLU A 216 15.77 9.32 -6.84
N PRO A 217 15.62 8.69 -8.02
CA PRO A 217 16.36 7.49 -8.29
C PRO A 217 17.87 7.75 -8.13
N PRO A 218 18.61 6.85 -7.48
CA PRO A 218 20.03 7.07 -7.13
C PRO A 218 20.95 7.41 -8.31
N TRP A 219 20.52 7.24 -9.55
CA TRP A 219 21.29 7.60 -10.76
C TRP A 219 21.14 9.06 -11.21
N GLU A 220 20.19 9.84 -10.65
CA GLU A 220 20.11 11.28 -10.92
C GLU A 220 21.00 12.11 -10.00
N ALA A 221 21.45 11.53 -8.88
CA ALA A 221 22.35 12.19 -7.94
C ALA A 221 23.82 12.23 -8.40
N GLU A 222 24.19 11.52 -9.47
CA GLU A 222 25.59 11.40 -9.92
C GLU A 222 25.93 12.21 -11.20
N ASN A 223 25.08 13.12 -11.64
CA ASN A 223 25.44 14.05 -12.72
C ASN A 223 25.75 15.43 -12.15
N PRO A 224 27.04 15.83 -12.04
CA PRO A 224 27.45 17.20 -11.72
C PRO A 224 27.21 18.15 -12.90
#